data_e5c00f0479e7e8a6f044669a6affc6a2
#
_entry.id   e5c00f0479e7e8a6f044669a6affc6a2
#
_cell.length_a   1.000
_cell.length_b   1.000
_cell.length_c   1.000
_cell.angle_alpha   90.00
_cell.angle_beta   90.00
_cell.angle_gamma   90.00
#
_symmetry.space_group_name_H-M   'P 1'
#
loop_
_entity.id
_entity.type
_entity.pdbx_description
1 polymer ?
#
loop_
_entity_poly.entity_id
_entity_poly.type
_entity_poly.pdbx_seq_one_letter_code
_entity_poly.pdbx_strand_id
1 'polypeptide(L)'
;MKLKKAMLLFAAAAVAAGTVAGCSGSAKETTAASVAETNAEETKEETTAEETKEEETAAEEEDEENYDTGDAALDNTRNQDEIGEKELLVVSFGTSYNDSRRLTVGAIENAIENAFPDYSVRRGFTSQIIIDHVKKRDNVSIDNVTEALNRAVDNGVKTLVVQPTHLMNGLEYTDLVNELAENSDAFEHVAVGEPLLTSDDDFKAVISAITDATKEYDDGETAICFMGHGTEADSNAVYQKMQDMLKEEGFDNYYVGTVEATPSLDDV
;
A
#
# COMPACT_ATOMS: atom_id res chain seq x y z
N MET A 1 -0.27 24.48 23.83
CA MET A 1 -1.13 23.66 22.96
C MET A 1 -0.30 22.47 22.52
N LYS A 2 -0.67 21.27 22.89
CA LYS A 2 0.18 20.08 22.68
C LYS A 2 -0.32 19.32 21.46
N LEU A 3 0.23 19.63 20.31
CA LEU A 3 -0.04 18.94 19.05
C LEU A 3 1.06 17.89 18.79
N LYS A 4 1.09 16.84 19.56
CA LYS A 4 2.06 15.75 19.34
C LYS A 4 1.43 14.44 19.72
N LYS A 5 0.66 13.81 18.80
CA LYS A 5 0.40 12.35 18.86
C LYS A 5 -0.62 11.79 17.85
N ALA A 6 -1.10 12.53 16.88
CA ALA A 6 -2.21 12.08 16.03
C ALA A 6 -1.82 11.38 14.71
N MET A 7 -0.54 11.18 14.40
CA MET A 7 -0.10 10.77 13.05
C MET A 7 0.27 9.29 12.88
N LEU A 8 -0.13 8.40 13.77
CA LEU A 8 0.43 7.03 13.78
C LEU A 8 -0.59 5.89 13.66
N LEU A 9 -1.78 6.10 13.10
CA LEU A 9 -2.86 5.11 13.27
C LEU A 9 -3.42 4.45 12.00
N PHE A 10 -2.88 4.70 10.81
CA PHE A 10 -3.50 4.18 9.59
C PHE A 10 -3.22 2.71 9.23
N ALA A 11 -2.28 2.03 9.87
CA ALA A 11 -1.82 0.73 9.40
C ALA A 11 -2.22 -0.50 10.23
N ALA A 12 -2.76 -0.35 11.42
CA ALA A 12 -2.88 -1.49 12.35
C ALA A 12 -4.24 -2.19 12.41
N ALA A 13 -5.27 -1.70 11.73
CA ALA A 13 -6.65 -2.10 12.02
C ALA A 13 -7.30 -3.11 11.05
N ALA A 14 -6.69 -3.42 9.93
CA ALA A 14 -7.38 -4.17 8.85
C ALA A 14 -7.38 -5.71 8.96
N VAL A 15 -6.79 -6.32 9.99
CA VAL A 15 -6.60 -7.79 10.04
C VAL A 15 -7.52 -8.57 11.00
N ALA A 16 -8.41 -7.91 11.70
CA ALA A 16 -9.13 -8.58 12.82
C ALA A 16 -10.52 -9.18 12.50
N ALA A 17 -11.02 -9.18 11.29
CA ALA A 17 -12.35 -9.70 11.01
C ALA A 17 -12.47 -10.50 9.70
N GLY A 18 -11.90 -11.67 9.63
CA GLY A 18 -12.12 -12.61 8.54
C GLY A 18 -12.53 -13.98 9.04
N THR A 19 -13.79 -14.18 9.42
CA THR A 19 -14.37 -15.52 9.57
C THR A 19 -14.68 -16.06 8.18
N VAL A 20 -13.96 -17.11 7.80
CA VAL A 20 -14.17 -17.88 6.58
C VAL A 20 -15.51 -18.56 6.63
N ALA A 21 -16.43 -18.16 5.78
CA ALA A 21 -17.56 -18.99 5.36
C ALA A 21 -17.41 -19.28 3.88
N GLY A 22 -17.05 -20.51 3.55
CA GLY A 22 -16.95 -20.98 2.17
C GLY A 22 -18.30 -21.02 1.50
N CYS A 23 -18.32 -20.62 0.22
CA CYS A 23 -19.35 -21.05 -0.72
C CYS A 23 -18.74 -21.23 -2.12
N SER A 24 -18.91 -22.43 -2.62
CA SER A 24 -18.62 -22.88 -3.97
C SER A 24 -19.48 -22.14 -5.00
N GLY A 25 -18.92 -21.78 -6.16
CA GLY A 25 -19.73 -21.31 -7.30
C GLY A 25 -18.96 -21.04 -8.58
N SER A 26 -18.85 -22.08 -9.40
CA SER A 26 -18.95 -22.11 -10.86
C SER A 26 -18.18 -21.11 -11.72
N ALA A 27 -17.18 -21.64 -12.41
CA ALA A 27 -16.54 -21.05 -13.57
C ALA A 27 -17.54 -20.65 -14.69
N LYS A 28 -17.34 -19.49 -15.29
CA LYS A 28 -17.80 -19.16 -16.62
C LYS A 28 -16.64 -18.62 -17.46
N GLU A 29 -16.26 -19.42 -18.44
CA GLU A 29 -15.46 -19.00 -19.59
C GLU A 29 -16.11 -17.79 -20.27
N THR A 30 -15.31 -16.80 -20.60
CA THR A 30 -15.71 -15.82 -21.61
C THR A 30 -14.55 -15.57 -22.58
N THR A 31 -14.84 -15.90 -23.81
CA THR A 31 -14.09 -15.84 -25.05
C THR A 31 -13.49 -14.47 -25.35
N ALA A 32 -12.31 -14.52 -25.94
CA ALA A 32 -11.60 -13.43 -26.59
C ALA A 32 -12.44 -12.75 -27.70
N ALA A 33 -12.38 -11.43 -27.74
CA ALA A 33 -12.74 -10.67 -28.93
C ALA A 33 -11.64 -9.62 -29.20
N SER A 34 -11.02 -9.78 -30.37
CA SER A 34 -10.06 -8.86 -30.98
C SER A 34 -10.72 -7.52 -31.30
N VAL A 35 -10.02 -6.41 -31.08
CA VAL A 35 -10.26 -5.16 -31.82
C VAL A 35 -8.96 -4.42 -32.09
N ALA A 36 -8.91 -4.00 -33.31
CA ALA A 36 -7.90 -3.38 -34.12
C ALA A 36 -7.23 -2.09 -33.61
N GLU A 37 -6.04 -1.92 -34.15
CA GLU A 37 -5.17 -0.76 -34.21
C GLU A 37 -5.88 0.59 -34.42
N THR A 38 -5.44 1.61 -33.69
CA THR A 38 -5.26 2.96 -34.24
C THR A 38 -4.02 3.61 -33.63
N ASN A 39 -3.11 3.92 -34.51
CA ASN A 39 -1.88 4.67 -34.30
C ASN A 39 -2.21 6.16 -34.15
N ALA A 40 -1.55 6.86 -33.25
CA ALA A 40 -0.79 8.10 -33.41
C ALA A 40 -0.86 9.04 -32.19
N GLU A 41 0.31 9.50 -31.85
CA GLU A 41 0.75 10.62 -31.00
C GLU A 41 1.29 10.28 -29.62
N GLU A 42 2.42 9.61 -29.63
CA GLU A 42 3.48 9.79 -28.61
C GLU A 42 4.24 11.09 -28.92
N THR A 43 4.38 11.91 -27.92
CA THR A 43 5.50 12.81 -27.62
C THR A 43 5.01 14.07 -26.91
N LYS A 44 4.88 14.05 -25.58
CA LYS A 44 5.06 15.23 -24.70
C LYS A 44 4.86 15.03 -23.18
N GLU A 45 4.54 13.84 -22.69
CA GLU A 45 4.30 13.65 -21.24
C GLU A 45 5.51 13.17 -20.43
N GLU A 46 6.52 12.63 -21.07
CA GLU A 46 7.68 12.03 -20.37
C GLU A 46 8.59 13.05 -19.67
N THR A 47 8.64 14.30 -20.16
CA THR A 47 9.55 15.31 -19.61
C THR A 47 9.04 15.97 -18.33
N THR A 48 7.73 16.01 -18.12
CA THR A 48 7.15 16.66 -16.92
C THR A 48 7.14 15.74 -15.70
N ALA A 49 7.00 14.43 -15.91
CA ALA A 49 6.98 13.45 -14.83
C ALA A 49 8.39 13.18 -14.24
N GLU A 50 9.45 13.29 -15.06
CA GLU A 50 10.82 13.17 -14.57
C GLU A 50 11.28 14.42 -13.80
N GLU A 51 10.93 15.62 -14.25
CA GLU A 51 11.26 16.86 -13.53
C GLU A 51 10.52 16.96 -12.18
N THR A 52 9.28 16.53 -12.11
CA THR A 52 8.52 16.51 -10.84
C THR A 52 9.07 15.46 -9.86
N LYS A 53 9.50 14.30 -10.35
CA LYS A 53 10.14 13.27 -9.53
C LYS A 53 11.51 13.70 -8.99
N GLU A 54 12.30 14.45 -9.76
CA GLU A 54 13.61 14.95 -9.33
C GLU A 54 13.48 16.08 -8.29
N GLU A 55 12.46 16.96 -8.38
CA GLU A 55 12.21 18.00 -7.39
C GLU A 55 11.66 17.44 -6.07
N GLU A 56 10.77 16.45 -6.13
CA GLU A 56 10.23 15.78 -4.95
C GLU A 56 11.32 15.00 -4.19
N THR A 57 12.23 14.32 -4.93
CA THR A 57 13.38 13.61 -4.36
C THR A 57 14.37 14.54 -3.66
N ALA A 58 14.64 15.71 -4.24
CA ALA A 58 15.57 16.67 -3.67
C ALA A 58 15.00 17.31 -2.39
N ALA A 59 13.70 17.58 -2.34
CA ALA A 59 13.03 18.11 -1.17
C ALA A 59 12.96 17.08 -0.02
N GLU A 60 12.71 15.79 -0.32
CA GLU A 60 12.72 14.72 0.68
C GLU A 60 14.13 14.48 1.25
N GLU A 61 15.18 14.52 0.41
CA GLU A 61 16.57 14.34 0.86
C GLU A 61 17.02 15.48 1.82
N GLU A 62 16.59 16.72 1.61
CA GLU A 62 16.95 17.86 2.47
C GLU A 62 16.19 17.82 3.80
N ASP A 63 14.94 17.37 3.84
CA ASP A 63 14.13 17.30 5.04
C ASP A 63 14.54 16.15 5.97
N GLU A 64 14.93 14.98 5.44
CA GLU A 64 15.32 13.83 6.26
C GLU A 64 16.64 14.01 7.00
N GLU A 65 17.56 14.83 6.53
CA GLU A 65 18.82 15.13 7.25
C GLU A 65 18.58 15.79 8.61
N ASN A 66 17.39 16.34 8.84
CA ASN A 66 17.03 17.08 10.05
C ASN A 66 16.07 16.35 10.99
N TYR A 67 15.53 15.17 10.63
CA TYR A 67 14.58 14.43 11.44
C TYR A 67 15.17 13.13 11.98
N ASP A 68 14.84 12.80 13.23
CA ASP A 68 15.08 11.48 13.77
C ASP A 68 14.09 10.49 13.15
N THR A 69 14.57 9.66 12.24
CA THR A 69 13.76 8.65 11.53
C THR A 69 13.64 7.33 12.29
N GLY A 70 14.32 7.20 13.43
CA GLY A 70 14.37 5.98 14.22
C GLY A 70 15.53 5.06 13.86
N ASP A 71 15.64 3.94 14.59
CA ASP A 71 16.73 2.97 14.46
C ASP A 71 16.39 1.89 13.40
N ALA A 72 17.12 1.91 12.29
CA ALA A 72 16.99 0.93 11.22
C ALA A 72 17.21 -0.53 11.66
N ALA A 73 18.01 -0.76 12.71
CA ALA A 73 18.27 -2.10 13.22
C ALA A 73 17.07 -2.75 13.91
N LEU A 74 16.02 -1.98 14.22
CA LEU A 74 14.79 -2.48 14.82
C LEU A 74 13.77 -2.96 13.77
N ASP A 75 14.00 -2.69 12.49
CA ASP A 75 13.12 -3.14 11.38
C ASP A 75 13.60 -4.50 10.84
N ASN A 76 12.64 -5.36 10.52
CA ASN A 76 12.91 -6.61 9.81
C ASN A 76 12.77 -6.38 8.30
N THR A 77 13.86 -6.49 7.56
CA THR A 77 13.86 -6.27 6.11
C THR A 77 13.10 -7.34 5.32
N ARG A 78 12.87 -8.51 5.91
CA ARG A 78 12.12 -9.63 5.33
C ARG A 78 12.59 -10.05 3.92
N ASN A 79 13.91 -10.00 3.70
CA ASN A 79 14.55 -10.43 2.45
C ASN A 79 15.39 -11.71 2.64
N GLN A 80 14.94 -12.60 3.54
CA GLN A 80 15.55 -13.89 3.83
C GLN A 80 15.48 -14.84 2.63
N ASP A 81 16.49 -15.71 2.55
CA ASP A 81 16.56 -16.83 1.63
C ASP A 81 16.17 -18.16 2.33
N GLU A 82 16.13 -19.26 1.58
CA GLU A 82 15.81 -20.62 2.08
C GLU A 82 14.43 -20.72 2.75
N ILE A 83 13.45 -20.07 2.17
CA ILE A 83 12.10 -19.89 2.73
C ILE A 83 11.09 -21.01 2.45
N GLY A 84 11.46 -22.01 1.65
CA GLY A 84 10.57 -23.08 1.25
C GLY A 84 9.73 -22.76 0.00
N GLU A 85 8.69 -23.58 -0.25
CA GLU A 85 7.95 -23.55 -1.53
C GLU A 85 6.77 -22.57 -1.56
N LYS A 86 6.40 -21.95 -0.43
CA LYS A 86 5.25 -21.03 -0.33
C LYS A 86 5.69 -19.68 0.22
N GLU A 87 5.46 -18.66 -0.55
CA GLU A 87 5.76 -17.28 -0.18
C GLU A 87 4.51 -16.41 -0.21
N LEU A 88 4.39 -15.52 0.76
CA LEU A 88 3.50 -14.38 0.75
C LEU A 88 4.37 -13.11 0.70
N LEU A 89 4.43 -12.50 -0.49
CA LEU A 89 5.16 -11.27 -0.73
C LEU A 89 4.25 -10.08 -0.43
N VAL A 90 4.61 -9.31 0.60
CA VAL A 90 3.92 -8.05 0.92
C VAL A 90 4.58 -6.93 0.15
N VAL A 91 3.82 -6.25 -0.71
CA VAL A 91 4.32 -5.17 -1.56
C VAL A 91 3.73 -3.83 -1.10
N SER A 92 4.61 -2.92 -0.73
CA SER A 92 4.28 -1.55 -0.30
C SER A 92 4.93 -0.52 -1.21
N PHE A 93 4.40 0.70 -1.27
CA PHE A 93 5.13 1.83 -1.85
C PHE A 93 6.47 2.00 -1.13
N GLY A 94 6.44 1.95 0.18
CA GLY A 94 7.59 2.06 1.05
C GLY A 94 7.61 3.36 1.85
N THR A 95 8.57 3.46 2.75
CA THR A 95 8.89 4.69 3.49
C THR A 95 10.35 4.64 3.93
N SER A 96 11.03 5.78 3.83
CA SER A 96 12.40 5.95 4.30
C SER A 96 12.49 6.11 5.82
N TYR A 97 11.40 6.53 6.49
CA TYR A 97 11.36 6.69 7.95
C TYR A 97 11.37 5.33 8.66
N ASN A 98 12.44 5.02 9.39
CA ASN A 98 12.66 3.72 10.02
C ASN A 98 11.55 3.33 11.01
N ASP A 99 11.15 4.25 11.89
CA ASP A 99 10.07 3.99 12.85
C ASP A 99 8.72 3.84 12.15
N SER A 100 8.42 4.65 11.13
CA SER A 100 7.22 4.51 10.33
C SER A 100 7.20 3.15 9.63
N ARG A 101 8.30 2.76 8.97
CA ARG A 101 8.42 1.47 8.28
C ARG A 101 8.16 0.30 9.23
N ARG A 102 8.78 0.31 10.40
CA ARG A 102 8.61 -0.72 11.42
C ARG A 102 7.21 -0.76 12.02
N LEU A 103 6.64 0.40 12.34
CA LEU A 103 5.36 0.52 13.08
C LEU A 103 4.13 0.43 12.18
N THR A 104 4.25 0.67 10.88
CA THR A 104 3.16 0.61 9.92
C THR A 104 3.31 -0.59 8.97
N VAL A 105 4.22 -0.55 8.01
CA VAL A 105 4.46 -1.65 7.06
C VAL A 105 4.80 -2.95 7.81
N GLY A 106 5.73 -2.91 8.75
CA GLY A 106 6.12 -4.06 9.57
C GLY A 106 4.98 -4.62 10.42
N ALA A 107 4.05 -3.76 10.88
CA ALA A 107 2.88 -4.23 11.62
C ALA A 107 1.91 -5.04 10.73
N ILE A 108 1.70 -4.59 9.49
CA ILE A 108 0.90 -5.33 8.48
C ILE A 108 1.56 -6.67 8.18
N GLU A 109 2.85 -6.68 7.90
CA GLU A 109 3.61 -7.89 7.60
C GLU A 109 3.57 -8.91 8.74
N ASN A 110 3.72 -8.45 10.00
CA ASN A 110 3.62 -9.30 11.19
C ASN A 110 2.20 -9.87 11.36
N ALA A 111 1.18 -9.09 11.06
CA ALA A 111 -0.21 -9.56 11.12
C ALA A 111 -0.47 -10.64 10.07
N ILE A 112 0.03 -10.45 8.86
CA ILE A 112 -0.05 -11.43 7.76
C ILE A 112 0.71 -12.71 8.14
N GLU A 113 1.94 -12.61 8.64
CA GLU A 113 2.74 -13.76 9.08
C GLU A 113 2.02 -14.59 10.15
N ASN A 114 1.39 -13.91 11.12
CA ASN A 114 0.61 -14.59 12.16
C ASN A 114 -0.66 -15.27 11.61
N ALA A 115 -1.29 -14.67 10.60
CA ALA A 115 -2.51 -15.20 9.99
C ALA A 115 -2.24 -16.38 9.03
N PHE A 116 -1.06 -16.42 8.41
CA PHE A 116 -0.67 -17.41 7.41
C PHE A 116 0.65 -18.12 7.76
N PRO A 117 0.72 -18.88 8.87
CA PRO A 117 1.96 -19.47 9.37
C PRO A 117 2.60 -20.52 8.44
N ASP A 118 1.87 -20.99 7.43
CA ASP A 118 2.35 -21.93 6.42
C ASP A 118 3.11 -21.26 5.26
N TYR A 119 3.14 -19.93 5.24
CA TYR A 119 3.83 -19.12 4.25
C TYR A 119 5.03 -18.39 4.87
N SER A 120 6.10 -18.29 4.10
CA SER A 120 7.16 -17.34 4.44
C SER A 120 6.76 -15.94 3.97
N VAL A 121 6.81 -14.97 4.87
CA VAL A 121 6.41 -13.59 4.55
C VAL A 121 7.65 -12.78 4.21
N ARG A 122 7.67 -12.19 3.00
CA ARG A 122 8.74 -11.32 2.51
C ARG A 122 8.20 -9.96 2.14
N ARG A 123 9.11 -8.98 1.98
CA ARG A 123 8.84 -7.58 1.65
C ARG A 123 9.33 -7.24 0.26
N GLY A 124 8.55 -6.43 -0.48
CA GLY A 124 8.98 -5.70 -1.65
C GLY A 124 8.48 -4.25 -1.60
N PHE A 125 9.26 -3.31 -2.14
CA PHE A 125 8.84 -1.93 -2.31
C PHE A 125 8.70 -1.58 -3.79
N THR A 126 7.74 -0.70 -4.12
CA THR A 126 7.57 -0.19 -5.48
C THR A 126 8.41 1.06 -5.73
N SER A 127 8.70 1.87 -4.71
CA SER A 127 9.49 3.10 -4.86
C SER A 127 11.00 2.83 -4.82
N GLN A 128 11.65 2.88 -5.99
CA GLN A 128 13.11 2.74 -6.08
C GLN A 128 13.84 3.86 -5.33
N ILE A 129 13.29 5.07 -5.35
CA ILE A 129 13.85 6.24 -4.66
C ILE A 129 13.97 5.96 -3.16
N ILE A 130 12.91 5.43 -2.54
CA ILE A 130 12.91 5.07 -1.12
C ILE A 130 13.94 3.96 -0.84
N ILE A 131 13.99 2.94 -1.70
CA ILE A 131 14.95 1.84 -1.58
C ILE A 131 16.38 2.37 -1.59
N ASP A 132 16.71 3.22 -2.55
CA ASP A 132 18.05 3.80 -2.71
C ASP A 132 18.42 4.70 -1.54
N HIS A 133 17.46 5.50 -1.06
CA HIS A 133 17.65 6.38 0.08
C HIS A 133 17.96 5.58 1.37
N VAL A 134 17.13 4.57 1.67
CA VAL A 134 17.35 3.68 2.83
C VAL A 134 18.70 2.95 2.71
N LYS A 135 19.06 2.51 1.50
CA LYS A 135 20.35 1.88 1.26
C LYS A 135 21.52 2.82 1.50
N LYS A 136 21.42 4.05 1.01
CA LYS A 136 22.48 5.08 1.16
C LYS A 136 22.66 5.52 2.61
N ARG A 137 21.56 5.78 3.33
CA ARG A 137 21.57 6.29 4.71
C ARG A 137 21.90 5.21 5.74
N ASP A 138 21.22 4.06 5.67
CA ASP A 138 21.24 3.05 6.72
C ASP A 138 22.03 1.79 6.34
N ASN A 139 22.46 1.67 5.07
CA ASN A 139 23.06 0.46 4.49
C ASN A 139 22.11 -0.77 4.58
N VAL A 140 20.81 -0.54 4.61
CA VAL A 140 19.78 -1.57 4.62
C VAL A 140 19.35 -1.84 3.17
N SER A 141 19.27 -3.11 2.76
CA SER A 141 18.77 -3.50 1.44
C SER A 141 17.30 -3.91 1.57
N ILE A 142 16.48 -3.39 0.69
CA ILE A 142 15.07 -3.76 0.52
C ILE A 142 14.91 -4.10 -0.95
N ASP A 143 14.29 -5.23 -1.26
CA ASP A 143 14.05 -5.65 -2.65
C ASP A 143 12.97 -4.77 -3.28
N ASN A 144 13.16 -4.33 -4.53
CA ASN A 144 12.05 -3.88 -5.37
C ASN A 144 11.24 -5.09 -5.86
N VAL A 145 10.15 -4.86 -6.60
CA VAL A 145 9.25 -5.94 -7.04
C VAL A 145 10.01 -6.96 -7.89
N THR A 146 10.78 -6.51 -8.88
CA THR A 146 11.59 -7.38 -9.76
C THR A 146 12.60 -8.21 -8.96
N GLU A 147 13.32 -7.58 -8.03
CA GLU A 147 14.29 -8.26 -7.18
C GLU A 147 13.62 -9.29 -6.26
N ALA A 148 12.45 -8.93 -5.68
CA ALA A 148 11.68 -9.84 -4.84
C ALA A 148 11.18 -11.07 -5.61
N LEU A 149 10.69 -10.88 -6.84
CA LEU A 149 10.26 -11.98 -7.71
C LEU A 149 11.44 -12.88 -8.12
N ASN A 150 12.57 -12.30 -8.52
CA ASN A 150 13.76 -13.07 -8.83
C ASN A 150 14.24 -13.88 -7.63
N ARG A 151 14.25 -13.31 -6.44
CA ARG A 151 14.61 -14.00 -5.21
C ARG A 151 13.62 -15.13 -4.88
N ALA A 152 12.31 -14.95 -5.14
CA ALA A 152 11.32 -16.02 -4.98
C ALA A 152 11.63 -17.20 -5.91
N VAL A 153 11.99 -16.93 -7.16
CA VAL A 153 12.41 -17.96 -8.12
C VAL A 153 13.69 -18.68 -7.65
N ASP A 154 14.70 -17.94 -7.21
CA ASP A 154 15.97 -18.48 -6.72
C ASP A 154 15.77 -19.34 -5.46
N ASN A 155 14.82 -19.00 -4.61
CA ASN A 155 14.40 -19.77 -3.43
C ASN A 155 13.59 -21.04 -3.79
N GLY A 156 13.18 -21.22 -5.03
CA GLY A 156 12.38 -22.37 -5.48
C GLY A 156 10.92 -22.29 -5.02
N VAL A 157 10.38 -21.08 -4.88
CA VAL A 157 8.97 -20.86 -4.53
C VAL A 157 8.09 -21.41 -5.67
N LYS A 158 7.08 -22.19 -5.31
CA LYS A 158 6.08 -22.73 -6.23
C LYS A 158 4.74 -22.03 -6.14
N THR A 159 4.37 -21.61 -4.92
CA THR A 159 3.14 -20.86 -4.65
C THR A 159 3.51 -19.49 -4.15
N LEU A 160 3.25 -18.48 -4.97
CA LEU A 160 3.44 -17.08 -4.67
C LEU A 160 2.08 -16.39 -4.47
N VAL A 161 1.87 -15.81 -3.31
CA VAL A 161 0.75 -14.91 -3.04
C VAL A 161 1.33 -13.52 -2.84
N VAL A 162 0.86 -12.53 -3.59
CA VAL A 162 1.29 -11.15 -3.45
C VAL A 162 0.18 -10.34 -2.80
N GLN A 163 0.47 -9.72 -1.67
CA GLN A 163 -0.45 -8.83 -0.97
C GLN A 163 0.04 -7.39 -1.07
N PRO A 164 -0.60 -6.54 -1.88
CA PRO A 164 -0.32 -5.11 -1.88
C PRO A 164 -0.84 -4.45 -0.59
N THR A 165 -0.12 -3.46 -0.09
CA THR A 165 -0.58 -2.58 1.00
C THR A 165 -1.18 -1.27 0.48
N HIS A 166 -1.34 -1.15 -0.82
CA HIS A 166 -1.90 0.01 -1.47
C HIS A 166 -3.33 0.28 -0.99
N LEU A 167 -3.65 1.55 -0.85
CA LEU A 167 -4.96 1.98 -0.37
C LEU A 167 -6.05 1.75 -1.44
N MET A 168 -5.71 1.93 -2.72
CA MET A 168 -6.64 1.94 -3.85
C MET A 168 -6.02 1.30 -5.09
N ASN A 169 -6.86 1.01 -6.08
CA ASN A 169 -6.43 0.58 -7.41
C ASN A 169 -5.93 1.80 -8.21
N GLY A 170 -4.69 2.21 -7.93
CA GLY A 170 -3.98 3.29 -8.61
C GLY A 170 -2.94 2.78 -9.60
N LEU A 171 -2.04 3.67 -10.02
CA LEU A 171 -0.99 3.37 -10.99
C LEU A 171 -0.04 2.28 -10.47
N GLU A 172 0.46 2.42 -9.25
CA GLU A 172 1.42 1.47 -8.65
C GLU A 172 0.83 0.06 -8.50
N TYR A 173 -0.47 -0.05 -8.18
CA TYR A 173 -1.13 -1.36 -8.15
C TYR A 173 -1.26 -1.97 -9.55
N THR A 174 -1.58 -1.15 -10.54
CA THR A 174 -1.68 -1.58 -11.94
C THR A 174 -0.32 -2.07 -12.45
N ASP A 175 0.74 -1.34 -12.17
CA ASP A 175 2.11 -1.72 -12.55
C ASP A 175 2.54 -3.02 -11.87
N LEU A 176 2.25 -3.18 -10.59
CA LEU A 176 2.49 -4.43 -9.84
C LEU A 176 1.77 -5.61 -10.48
N VAL A 177 0.50 -5.48 -10.85
CA VAL A 177 -0.27 -6.55 -11.49
C VAL A 177 0.30 -6.91 -12.85
N ASN A 178 0.71 -5.92 -13.64
CA ASN A 178 1.34 -6.14 -14.95
C ASN A 178 2.67 -6.89 -14.80
N GLU A 179 3.53 -6.48 -13.88
CA GLU A 179 4.80 -7.13 -13.62
C GLU A 179 4.63 -8.58 -13.13
N LEU A 180 3.65 -8.83 -12.28
CA LEU A 180 3.29 -10.19 -11.87
C LEU A 180 2.80 -11.05 -13.03
N ALA A 181 1.99 -10.49 -13.92
CA ALA A 181 1.49 -11.21 -15.08
C ALA A 181 2.64 -11.64 -16.01
N GLU A 182 3.63 -10.76 -16.22
CA GLU A 182 4.82 -11.04 -17.04
C GLU A 182 5.73 -12.14 -16.45
N ASN A 183 5.74 -12.29 -15.11
CA ASN A 183 6.59 -13.24 -14.39
C ASN A 183 5.84 -14.48 -13.89
N SER A 184 4.55 -14.60 -14.14
CA SER A 184 3.70 -15.65 -13.57
C SER A 184 4.09 -17.09 -13.97
N ASP A 185 4.64 -17.27 -15.15
CA ASP A 185 5.08 -18.58 -15.68
C ASP A 185 6.24 -19.20 -14.88
N ALA A 186 6.91 -18.42 -14.03
CA ALA A 186 7.99 -18.90 -13.16
C ALA A 186 7.48 -19.71 -11.96
N PHE A 187 6.18 -19.67 -11.65
CA PHE A 187 5.57 -20.27 -10.48
C PHE A 187 4.48 -21.28 -10.88
N GLU A 188 4.21 -22.28 -10.03
CA GLU A 188 3.09 -23.20 -10.24
C GLU A 188 1.74 -22.53 -9.95
N HIS A 189 1.72 -21.62 -8.97
CA HIS A 189 0.54 -20.87 -8.56
C HIS A 189 0.92 -19.44 -8.20
N VAL A 190 0.22 -18.46 -8.78
CA VAL A 190 0.33 -17.05 -8.44
C VAL A 190 -1.05 -16.50 -8.11
N ALA A 191 -1.14 -15.70 -7.05
CA ALA A 191 -2.33 -14.94 -6.72
C ALA A 191 -1.92 -13.54 -6.24
N VAL A 192 -2.74 -12.55 -6.54
CA VAL A 192 -2.58 -11.16 -6.05
C VAL A 192 -3.82 -10.73 -5.29
N GLY A 193 -3.62 -10.11 -4.13
CA GLY A 193 -4.67 -9.50 -3.35
C GLY A 193 -5.11 -8.16 -3.93
N GLU A 194 -6.31 -7.73 -3.58
CA GLU A 194 -6.84 -6.42 -3.93
C GLU A 194 -6.29 -5.33 -2.99
N PRO A 195 -6.30 -4.05 -3.41
CA PRO A 195 -6.04 -2.92 -2.51
C PRO A 195 -7.05 -2.84 -1.36
N LEU A 196 -6.70 -2.06 -0.33
CA LEU A 196 -7.49 -1.97 0.91
C LEU A 196 -8.93 -1.49 0.70
N LEU A 197 -9.14 -0.49 -0.16
CA LEU A 197 -10.46 0.13 -0.40
C LEU A 197 -11.00 -0.27 -1.78
N THR A 198 -11.51 -1.48 -1.90
CA THR A 198 -12.06 -2.02 -3.14
C THR A 198 -13.58 -2.14 -3.09
N SER A 199 -14.13 -2.80 -2.07
CA SER A 199 -15.56 -3.02 -1.90
C SER A 199 -16.18 -2.14 -0.80
N ASP A 200 -17.51 -1.98 -0.79
CA ASP A 200 -18.20 -1.27 0.29
C ASP A 200 -17.99 -1.92 1.66
N ASP A 201 -17.78 -3.22 1.71
CA ASP A 201 -17.50 -3.93 2.95
C ASP A 201 -16.09 -3.60 3.47
N ASP A 202 -15.12 -3.39 2.57
CA ASP A 202 -13.77 -2.93 2.95
C ASP A 202 -13.83 -1.52 3.55
N PHE A 203 -14.58 -0.61 2.90
CA PHE A 203 -14.79 0.74 3.44
C PHE A 203 -15.39 0.69 4.84
N LYS A 204 -16.43 -0.12 5.07
CA LYS A 204 -17.05 -0.28 6.38
C LYS A 204 -16.08 -0.87 7.41
N ALA A 205 -15.28 -1.84 7.02
CA ALA A 205 -14.25 -2.41 7.88
C ALA A 205 -13.20 -1.37 8.28
N VAL A 206 -12.75 -0.54 7.32
CA VAL A 206 -11.82 0.56 7.59
C VAL A 206 -12.47 1.63 8.47
N ILE A 207 -13.72 2.04 8.20
CA ILE A 207 -14.46 2.98 9.06
C ILE A 207 -14.53 2.47 10.48
N SER A 208 -14.93 1.22 10.69
CA SER A 208 -14.97 0.61 12.03
C SER A 208 -13.60 0.65 12.71
N ALA A 209 -12.54 0.36 11.97
CA ALA A 209 -11.19 0.33 12.49
C ALA A 209 -10.67 1.72 12.90
N ILE A 210 -10.84 2.74 12.04
CA ILE A 210 -10.35 4.10 12.32
C ILE A 210 -11.17 4.79 13.41
N THR A 211 -12.49 4.55 13.46
CA THR A 211 -13.35 5.11 14.50
C THR A 211 -13.09 4.46 15.87
N ASP A 212 -12.85 3.14 15.92
CA ASP A 212 -12.45 2.46 17.15
C ASP A 212 -11.08 2.94 17.64
N ALA A 213 -10.13 3.16 16.72
CA ALA A 213 -8.80 3.63 17.05
C ALA A 213 -8.78 5.10 17.54
N THR A 214 -9.73 5.93 17.11
CA THR A 214 -9.80 7.35 17.46
C THR A 214 -10.86 7.68 18.54
N LYS A 215 -11.59 6.68 19.03
CA LYS A 215 -12.70 6.88 19.96
C LYS A 215 -12.36 7.64 21.24
N GLU A 216 -11.11 7.58 21.71
CA GLU A 216 -10.66 8.33 22.89
C GLU A 216 -10.60 9.86 22.65
N TYR A 217 -10.56 10.27 21.39
CA TYR A 217 -10.53 11.66 20.95
C TYR A 217 -11.89 12.16 20.45
N ASP A 218 -12.85 11.23 20.29
CA ASP A 218 -14.19 11.52 19.77
C ASP A 218 -15.13 11.87 20.93
N ASP A 219 -15.30 13.15 21.17
CA ASP A 219 -16.24 13.73 22.13
C ASP A 219 -17.49 14.33 21.45
N GLY A 220 -17.64 14.12 20.13
CA GLY A 220 -18.72 14.67 19.31
C GLY A 220 -18.56 16.16 18.96
N GLU A 221 -17.56 16.87 19.51
CA GLU A 221 -17.24 18.27 19.23
C GLU A 221 -15.86 18.42 18.57
N THR A 222 -14.96 17.47 18.80
CA THR A 222 -13.62 17.44 18.23
C THR A 222 -13.67 16.94 16.79
N ALA A 223 -13.14 17.70 15.83
CA ALA A 223 -12.97 17.25 14.46
C ALA A 223 -11.84 16.20 14.37
N ILE A 224 -12.10 15.06 13.77
CA ILE A 224 -11.13 14.00 13.50
C ILE A 224 -10.86 14.00 12.00
N CYS A 225 -9.65 14.44 11.61
CA CYS A 225 -9.29 14.61 10.21
C CYS A 225 -8.28 13.54 9.76
N PHE A 226 -8.60 12.86 8.68
CA PHE A 226 -7.70 11.95 7.98
C PHE A 226 -7.18 12.61 6.73
N MET A 227 -5.87 12.53 6.51
CA MET A 227 -5.23 13.12 5.35
C MET A 227 -4.62 12.02 4.48
N GLY A 228 -5.05 11.98 3.21
CA GLY A 228 -4.43 11.19 2.17
C GLY A 228 -3.48 12.04 1.31
N HIS A 229 -2.69 11.41 0.48
CA HIS A 229 -1.84 12.10 -0.49
C HIS A 229 -2.70 12.75 -1.57
N GLY A 230 -3.64 12.02 -2.13
CA GLY A 230 -4.37 12.39 -3.33
C GLY A 230 -3.73 11.82 -4.58
N THR A 231 -4.42 11.85 -5.70
CA THR A 231 -3.91 11.41 -7.00
C THR A 231 -4.74 12.04 -8.11
N GLU A 232 -4.14 12.25 -9.28
CA GLU A 232 -4.86 12.67 -10.49
C GLU A 232 -5.65 11.53 -11.16
N ALA A 233 -5.40 10.27 -10.76
CA ALA A 233 -6.10 9.11 -11.30
C ALA A 233 -7.56 9.03 -10.82
N ASP A 234 -8.40 8.32 -11.58
CA ASP A 234 -9.82 8.08 -11.26
C ASP A 234 -10.01 7.43 -9.88
N SER A 235 -9.01 6.68 -9.40
CA SER A 235 -9.00 6.06 -8.07
C SER A 235 -9.04 7.07 -6.92
N ASN A 236 -8.77 8.36 -7.18
CA ASN A 236 -8.93 9.44 -6.19
C ASN A 236 -10.35 9.51 -5.60
N ALA A 237 -11.35 9.02 -6.32
CA ALA A 237 -12.73 8.97 -5.86
C ALA A 237 -12.93 8.18 -4.53
N VAL A 238 -11.97 7.35 -4.12
CA VAL A 238 -12.05 6.62 -2.84
C VAL A 238 -12.07 7.56 -1.63
N TYR A 239 -11.42 8.72 -1.71
CA TYR A 239 -11.40 9.70 -0.61
C TYR A 239 -12.77 10.31 -0.39
N GLN A 240 -13.43 10.74 -1.47
CA GLN A 240 -14.80 11.25 -1.36
C GLN A 240 -15.77 10.17 -0.91
N LYS A 241 -15.63 8.94 -1.45
CA LYS A 241 -16.47 7.81 -1.03
C LYS A 241 -16.30 7.51 0.47
N MET A 242 -15.08 7.54 0.99
CA MET A 242 -14.83 7.37 2.42
C MET A 242 -15.51 8.45 3.24
N GLN A 243 -15.43 9.72 2.81
CA GLN A 243 -16.11 10.84 3.48
C GLN A 243 -17.65 10.66 3.49
N ASP A 244 -18.21 10.25 2.37
CA ASP A 244 -19.66 10.05 2.26
C ASP A 244 -20.13 8.90 3.15
N MET A 245 -19.40 7.78 3.18
CA MET A 245 -19.72 6.62 4.00
C MET A 245 -19.56 6.90 5.50
N LEU A 246 -18.55 7.67 5.91
CA LEU A 246 -18.43 8.14 7.30
C LEU A 246 -19.65 8.93 7.75
N LYS A 247 -20.16 9.84 6.90
CA LYS A 247 -21.40 10.59 7.18
C LYS A 247 -22.64 9.70 7.21
N GLU A 248 -22.74 8.73 6.32
CA GLU A 248 -23.85 7.77 6.29
C GLU A 248 -23.90 6.90 7.55
N GLU A 249 -22.74 6.54 8.11
CA GLU A 249 -22.60 5.80 9.36
C GLU A 249 -22.78 6.69 10.63
N GLY A 250 -22.96 8.01 10.46
CA GLY A 250 -23.23 8.95 11.54
C GLY A 250 -22.01 9.60 12.18
N PHE A 251 -20.85 9.51 11.55
CA PHE A 251 -19.60 10.14 11.99
C PHE A 251 -19.45 11.55 11.38
N ASP A 252 -20.30 12.49 11.81
CA ASP A 252 -20.39 13.84 11.23
C ASP A 252 -19.16 14.73 11.55
N ASN A 253 -18.40 14.39 12.58
CA ASN A 253 -17.18 15.09 12.99
C ASN A 253 -15.90 14.44 12.44
N TYR A 254 -16.03 13.47 11.51
CA TYR A 254 -14.92 12.82 10.82
C TYR A 254 -14.77 13.38 9.40
N TYR A 255 -13.56 13.76 9.05
CA TYR A 255 -13.25 14.41 7.79
C TYR A 255 -12.11 13.71 7.06
N VAL A 256 -12.22 13.67 5.73
CA VAL A 256 -11.18 13.14 4.84
C VAL A 256 -10.74 14.22 3.88
N GLY A 257 -9.48 14.56 3.90
CA GLY A 257 -8.85 15.52 2.98
C GLY A 257 -7.64 14.92 2.29
N THR A 258 -7.17 15.56 1.23
CA THR A 258 -5.95 15.19 0.51
C THR A 258 -5.01 16.38 0.39
N VAL A 259 -3.70 16.08 0.19
CA VAL A 259 -2.67 17.11 0.00
C VAL A 259 -2.73 17.68 -1.40
N GLU A 260 -2.88 16.82 -2.43
CA GLU A 260 -2.70 17.20 -3.83
C GLU A 260 -3.97 17.08 -4.68
N ALA A 261 -5.09 16.63 -4.11
CA ALA A 261 -6.32 16.41 -4.88
C ALA A 261 -7.58 16.88 -4.12
N THR A 262 -8.75 16.46 -4.59
CA THR A 262 -10.05 16.76 -3.96
C THR A 262 -10.60 15.50 -3.27
N PRO A 263 -11.15 15.58 -2.04
CA PRO A 263 -11.29 16.81 -1.22
C PRO A 263 -9.93 17.33 -0.73
N SER A 264 -9.72 18.63 -0.87
CA SER A 264 -8.49 19.30 -0.42
C SER A 264 -8.55 19.65 1.07
N LEU A 265 -7.41 20.11 1.63
CA LEU A 265 -7.39 20.62 3.00
C LEU A 265 -8.27 21.85 3.20
N ASP A 266 -8.47 22.64 2.14
CA ASP A 266 -9.34 23.82 2.19
C ASP A 266 -10.84 23.43 2.17
N ASP A 267 -11.17 22.21 1.76
CA ASP A 267 -12.55 21.69 1.74
C ASP A 267 -12.95 21.09 3.10
N VAL A 268 -11.97 20.78 3.95
CA VAL A 268 -12.12 20.15 5.27
C VAL A 268 -12.09 21.20 6.39
#